data_122cb7adee4f876d75c00695cd0ea249
#
_entry.id   122cb7adee4f876d75c00695cd0ea249
#
_cell.length_a   1.000
_cell.length_b   1.000
_cell.length_c   1.000
_cell.angle_alpha   90.00
_cell.angle_beta   90.00
_cell.angle_gamma   90.00
#
_symmetry.space_group_name_H-M   'P 1'
#
loop_
_entity.id
_entity.type
_entity.pdbx_description
1 polymer ?
#
loop_
_entity_poly.entity_id
_entity_poly.type
_entity_poly.pdbx_seq_one_letter_code
_entity_poly.pdbx_strand_id
1 'polypeptide(L)'
;MTTNYLQMMIDSLNKKKDILTRIIDLNEEQDNILSTSILDDVAFDSNMKAKGDCIDGLDRLDEGFQALFNRVRDEINNNKAMYTEEIAVMKKLITEVTELGAKIEVQEARNKVKVEAMFRRERQEHKEAKRSASMAKSYYQN
;
A
#
# COMPACT_ATOMS: atom_id res chain seq x y z
N MET A 1 -27.45 -10.99 17.35
CA MET A 1 -26.67 -9.75 17.41
C MET A 1 -25.17 -9.98 17.19
N THR A 2 -24.53 -10.86 17.99
CA THR A 2 -23.12 -11.22 17.81
C THR A 2 -22.81 -11.80 16.43
N THR A 3 -23.65 -12.68 15.91
CA THR A 3 -23.50 -13.28 14.58
C THR A 3 -23.44 -12.21 13.48
N ASN A 4 -24.26 -11.15 13.58
CA ASN A 4 -24.24 -10.04 12.63
C ASN A 4 -22.94 -9.25 12.69
N TYR A 5 -22.41 -9.03 13.89
CA TYR A 5 -21.12 -8.35 14.06
C TYR A 5 -19.98 -9.20 13.50
N LEU A 6 -20.00 -10.51 13.72
CA LEU A 6 -19.01 -11.44 13.15
C LEU A 6 -19.05 -11.43 11.62
N GLN A 7 -20.25 -11.39 11.04
CA GLN A 7 -20.38 -11.29 9.58
C GLN A 7 -19.84 -9.97 9.05
N MET A 8 -20.07 -8.88 9.74
CA MET A 8 -19.48 -7.56 9.39
C MET A 8 -17.96 -7.58 9.47
N MET A 9 -17.39 -8.27 10.47
CA MET A 9 -15.94 -8.45 10.59
C MET A 9 -15.38 -9.28 9.44
N ILE A 10 -16.06 -10.36 9.04
CA ILE A 10 -15.67 -11.17 7.89
C ILE A 10 -15.73 -10.35 6.61
N ASP A 11 -16.78 -9.58 6.41
CA ASP A 11 -16.91 -8.69 5.25
C ASP A 11 -15.80 -7.65 5.21
N SER A 12 -15.42 -7.11 6.37
CA SER A 12 -14.31 -6.16 6.50
C SER A 12 -12.98 -6.80 6.10
N LEU A 13 -12.73 -8.04 6.53
CA LEU A 13 -11.52 -8.77 6.16
C LEU A 13 -11.46 -9.07 4.65
N ASN A 14 -12.59 -9.40 4.04
CA ASN A 14 -12.67 -9.60 2.60
C ASN A 14 -12.38 -8.31 1.83
N LYS A 15 -12.93 -7.19 2.28
CA LYS A 15 -12.64 -5.87 1.70
C LYS A 15 -11.16 -5.51 1.86
N LYS A 16 -10.58 -5.79 3.02
CA LYS A 16 -9.14 -5.57 3.26
C LYS A 16 -8.29 -6.39 2.30
N LYS A 17 -8.66 -7.65 2.09
CA LYS A 17 -7.99 -8.53 1.13
C LYS A 17 -8.02 -7.95 -0.29
N ASP A 18 -9.17 -7.42 -0.72
CA ASP A 18 -9.32 -6.79 -2.04
C ASP A 18 -8.44 -5.55 -2.17
N ILE A 19 -8.38 -4.70 -1.15
CA ILE A 19 -7.54 -3.50 -1.16
C ILE A 19 -6.06 -3.87 -1.19
N LEU A 20 -5.64 -4.87 -0.41
CA LEU A 20 -4.24 -5.34 -0.41
C LEU A 20 -3.84 -5.90 -1.78
N THR A 21 -4.74 -6.64 -2.43
CA THR A 21 -4.53 -7.13 -3.79
C THR A 21 -4.36 -5.95 -4.77
N ARG A 22 -5.15 -4.91 -4.61
CA ARG A 22 -5.03 -3.69 -5.42
C ARG A 22 -3.68 -3.00 -5.21
N ILE A 23 -3.20 -2.94 -3.97
CA ILE A 23 -1.87 -2.36 -3.66
C ILE A 23 -0.76 -3.17 -4.33
N ILE A 24 -0.87 -4.51 -4.32
CA ILE A 24 0.10 -5.38 -5.00
C ILE A 24 0.18 -5.03 -6.49
N ASP A 25 -0.97 -4.87 -7.15
CA ASP A 25 -1.02 -4.50 -8.56
C ASP A 25 -0.44 -3.09 -8.80
N LEU A 26 -0.74 -2.14 -7.93
CA LEU A 26 -0.19 -0.78 -8.00
C LEU A 26 1.32 -0.76 -7.78
N ASN A 27 1.84 -1.64 -6.93
CA ASN A 27 3.28 -1.77 -6.71
C ASN A 27 4.01 -2.35 -7.91
N GLU A 28 3.39 -3.29 -8.63
CA GLU A 28 3.94 -3.80 -9.90
C GLU A 28 3.90 -2.72 -10.98
N GLU A 29 2.83 -1.96 -11.06
CA GLU A 29 2.73 -0.80 -11.95
C GLU A 29 3.82 0.23 -11.63
N GLN A 30 4.04 0.52 -10.35
CA GLN A 30 5.09 1.43 -9.90
C GLN A 30 6.48 0.93 -10.29
N ASP A 31 6.74 -0.36 -10.12
CA ASP A 31 7.99 -0.97 -10.54
C ASP A 31 8.24 -0.77 -12.04
N ASN A 32 7.22 -0.96 -12.86
CA ASN A 32 7.31 -0.75 -14.30
C ASN A 32 7.58 0.72 -14.65
N ILE A 33 6.89 1.65 -13.97
CA ILE A 33 7.09 3.10 -14.15
C ILE A 33 8.54 3.48 -13.82
N LEU A 34 9.07 2.96 -12.72
CA LEU A 34 10.41 3.26 -12.23
C LEU A 34 11.52 2.57 -13.05
N SER A 35 11.18 1.58 -13.86
CA SER A 35 12.13 0.82 -14.66
C SER A 35 12.37 1.41 -16.05
N THR A 36 11.69 2.50 -16.39
CA THR A 36 11.88 3.22 -17.66
C THR A 36 13.06 4.19 -17.55
N SER A 37 13.70 4.50 -18.68
CA SER A 37 14.84 5.42 -18.71
C SER A 37 14.44 6.88 -18.45
N ILE A 38 13.21 7.25 -18.82
CA ILE A 38 12.62 8.56 -18.57
C ILE A 38 11.38 8.36 -17.72
N LEU A 39 11.31 9.06 -16.58
CA LEU A 39 10.16 8.96 -15.69
C LEU A 39 8.93 9.64 -16.30
N ASP A 40 7.82 8.92 -16.35
CA ASP A 40 6.50 9.50 -16.61
C ASP A 40 5.94 10.05 -15.29
N ASP A 41 6.15 11.35 -15.06
CA ASP A 41 5.74 12.02 -13.82
C ASP A 41 4.24 11.91 -13.56
N VAL A 42 3.43 11.99 -14.60
CA VAL A 42 1.96 11.90 -14.49
C VAL A 42 1.55 10.49 -14.03
N ALA A 43 2.13 9.47 -14.65
CA ALA A 43 1.86 8.08 -14.28
C ALA A 43 2.31 7.77 -12.85
N PHE A 44 3.49 8.27 -12.46
CA PHE A 44 4.03 8.10 -11.11
C PHE A 44 3.12 8.75 -10.06
N ASP A 45 2.73 10.00 -10.26
CA ASP A 45 1.87 10.74 -9.34
C ASP A 45 0.48 10.09 -9.21
N SER A 46 -0.10 9.66 -10.32
CA SER A 46 -1.37 8.91 -10.33
C SER A 46 -1.28 7.62 -9.54
N ASN A 47 -0.19 6.87 -9.72
CA ASN A 47 0.07 5.63 -8.99
C ASN A 47 0.19 5.89 -7.49
N MET A 48 0.96 6.90 -7.09
CA MET A 48 1.13 7.27 -5.68
C MET A 48 -0.19 7.69 -5.04
N LYS A 49 -1.02 8.44 -5.76
CA LYS A 49 -2.34 8.84 -5.28
C LYS A 49 -3.25 7.63 -5.07
N ALA A 50 -3.29 6.72 -6.03
CA ALA A 50 -4.10 5.50 -5.91
C ALA A 50 -3.65 4.63 -4.73
N LYS A 51 -2.34 4.50 -4.50
CA LYS A 51 -1.80 3.80 -3.33
C LYS A 51 -2.22 4.48 -2.03
N GLY A 52 -2.14 5.82 -1.97
CA GLY A 52 -2.57 6.60 -0.80
C GLY A 52 -4.04 6.39 -0.48
N ASP A 53 -4.91 6.38 -1.48
CA ASP A 53 -6.34 6.10 -1.32
C ASP A 53 -6.58 4.69 -0.77
N CYS A 54 -5.82 3.71 -1.22
CA CYS A 54 -5.88 2.33 -0.70
C CYS A 54 -5.47 2.27 0.78
N ILE A 55 -4.39 2.95 1.15
CA ILE A 55 -3.91 3.00 2.54
C ILE A 55 -4.97 3.63 3.45
N ASP A 56 -5.59 4.73 3.02
CA ASP A 56 -6.68 5.37 3.77
C ASP A 56 -7.86 4.41 3.95
N GLY A 57 -8.19 3.65 2.92
CA GLY A 57 -9.22 2.62 2.98
C GLY A 57 -8.90 1.52 3.99
N LEU A 58 -7.64 1.07 4.04
CA LEU A 58 -7.18 0.07 5.01
C LEU A 58 -7.32 0.59 6.44
N ASP A 59 -6.91 1.83 6.69
CA ASP A 59 -7.00 2.44 8.02
C ASP A 59 -8.45 2.48 8.52
N ARG A 60 -9.39 2.85 7.64
CA ARG A 60 -10.82 2.86 7.98
C ARG A 60 -11.35 1.45 8.27
N LEU A 61 -10.94 0.46 7.48
CA LEU A 61 -11.36 -0.92 7.71
C LEU A 61 -10.80 -1.47 9.03
N ASP A 62 -9.55 -1.18 9.34
CA ASP A 62 -8.91 -1.64 10.58
C ASP A 62 -9.55 -1.00 11.80
N GLU A 63 -9.89 0.28 11.76
CA GLU A 63 -10.62 0.96 12.84
C GLU A 63 -12.02 0.35 13.03
N GLY A 64 -12.74 0.13 11.94
CA GLY A 64 -14.06 -0.49 11.98
C GLY A 64 -14.03 -1.92 12.51
N PHE A 65 -13.07 -2.72 12.08
CA PHE A 65 -12.87 -4.08 12.57
C PHE A 65 -12.57 -4.10 14.07
N GLN A 66 -11.68 -3.23 14.54
CA GLN A 66 -11.33 -3.13 15.95
C GLN A 66 -12.54 -2.76 16.81
N ALA A 67 -13.36 -1.82 16.34
CA ALA A 67 -14.58 -1.42 17.04
C ALA A 67 -15.57 -2.59 17.17
N LEU A 68 -15.74 -3.38 16.12
CA LEU A 68 -16.60 -4.57 16.12
C LEU A 68 -16.03 -5.64 17.05
N PHE A 69 -14.73 -5.89 16.97
CA PHE A 69 -14.06 -6.86 17.81
C PHE A 69 -14.22 -6.52 19.30
N ASN A 70 -14.05 -5.25 19.67
CA ASN A 70 -14.21 -4.80 21.05
C ASN A 70 -15.61 -5.05 21.59
N ARG A 71 -16.63 -5.01 20.72
CA ARG A 71 -18.02 -5.28 21.09
C ARG A 71 -18.31 -6.75 21.36
N VAL A 72 -17.66 -7.64 20.63
CA VAL A 72 -18.00 -9.09 20.63
C VAL A 72 -16.96 -9.96 21.32
N ARG A 73 -15.82 -9.43 21.68
CA ARG A 73 -14.69 -10.16 22.24
C ARG A 73 -15.07 -11.05 23.42
N ASP A 74 -15.77 -10.51 24.40
CA ASP A 74 -16.12 -11.24 25.61
C ASP A 74 -17.14 -12.36 25.31
N GLU A 75 -18.13 -12.07 24.47
CA GLU A 75 -19.12 -13.05 24.03
C GLU A 75 -18.46 -14.21 23.30
N ILE A 76 -17.54 -13.93 22.38
CA ILE A 76 -16.80 -14.96 21.63
C ILE A 76 -15.96 -15.79 22.58
N ASN A 77 -15.21 -15.16 23.50
CA ASN A 77 -14.34 -15.86 24.44
C ASN A 77 -15.12 -16.78 25.37
N ASN A 78 -16.32 -16.39 25.78
CA ASN A 78 -17.16 -17.16 26.70
C ASN A 78 -17.95 -18.27 25.98
N ASN A 79 -18.13 -18.18 24.67
CA ASN A 79 -18.99 -19.08 23.89
C ASN A 79 -18.32 -19.53 22.57
N LYS A 80 -17.04 -19.86 22.60
CA LYS A 80 -16.26 -20.22 21.39
C LYS A 80 -16.91 -21.31 20.55
N ALA A 81 -17.53 -22.30 21.20
CA ALA A 81 -18.17 -23.41 20.52
C ALA A 81 -19.34 -22.97 19.62
N MET A 82 -20.03 -21.87 19.99
CA MET A 82 -21.16 -21.35 19.20
C MET A 82 -20.70 -20.68 17.91
N TYR A 83 -19.46 -20.20 17.85
CA TYR A 83 -18.94 -19.37 16.75
C TYR A 83 -17.78 -20.04 16.02
N THR A 84 -17.67 -21.36 16.10
CA THR A 84 -16.56 -22.14 15.54
C THR A 84 -16.37 -21.89 14.04
N GLU A 85 -17.47 -21.85 13.27
CA GLU A 85 -17.41 -21.65 11.82
C GLU A 85 -16.92 -20.24 11.48
N GLU A 86 -17.49 -19.22 12.12
CA GLU A 86 -17.13 -17.82 11.89
C GLU A 86 -15.67 -17.55 12.29
N ILE A 87 -15.24 -18.11 13.43
CA ILE A 87 -13.86 -18.00 13.90
C ILE A 87 -12.90 -18.65 12.89
N ALA A 88 -13.24 -19.82 12.37
CA ALA A 88 -12.42 -20.51 11.38
C ALA A 88 -12.27 -19.70 10.10
N VAL A 89 -13.36 -19.10 9.60
CA VAL A 89 -13.34 -18.24 8.42
C VAL A 89 -12.46 -17.02 8.67
N MET A 90 -12.61 -16.37 9.84
CA MET A 90 -11.79 -15.20 10.17
C MET A 90 -10.31 -15.54 10.27
N LYS A 91 -9.95 -16.66 10.89
CA LYS A 91 -8.54 -17.09 10.98
C LYS A 91 -7.92 -17.29 9.60
N LYS A 92 -8.67 -17.92 8.70
CA LYS A 92 -8.22 -18.12 7.31
C LYS A 92 -7.99 -16.79 6.61
N LEU A 93 -8.94 -15.86 6.74
CA LEU A 93 -8.83 -14.54 6.12
C LEU A 93 -7.68 -13.73 6.72
N ILE A 94 -7.46 -13.79 8.02
CA ILE A 94 -6.34 -13.13 8.69
C ILE A 94 -5.01 -13.68 8.16
N THR A 95 -4.90 -14.99 7.97
CA THR A 95 -3.70 -15.59 7.37
C THR A 95 -3.47 -15.07 5.95
N GLU A 96 -4.50 -15.05 5.12
CA GLU A 96 -4.42 -14.53 3.75
C GLU A 96 -4.01 -13.06 3.71
N VAL A 97 -4.61 -12.23 4.56
CA VAL A 97 -4.30 -10.81 4.70
C VAL A 97 -2.84 -10.61 5.13
N THR A 98 -2.38 -11.40 6.09
CA THR A 98 -1.00 -11.36 6.58
C THR A 98 0.00 -11.71 5.47
N GLU A 99 -0.29 -12.73 4.68
CA GLU A 99 0.56 -13.14 3.55
C GLU A 99 0.62 -12.05 2.48
N LEU A 100 -0.52 -11.43 2.16
CA LEU A 100 -0.56 -10.30 1.20
C LEU A 100 0.24 -9.11 1.73
N GLY A 101 0.13 -8.81 3.02
CA GLY A 101 0.90 -7.74 3.67
C GLY A 101 2.40 -7.98 3.59
N ALA A 102 2.85 -9.21 3.80
CA ALA A 102 4.27 -9.58 3.68
C ALA A 102 4.78 -9.37 2.25
N LYS A 103 3.98 -9.74 1.25
CA LYS A 103 4.31 -9.50 -0.15
C LYS A 103 4.44 -8.02 -0.47
N ILE A 104 3.53 -7.21 0.05
CA ILE A 104 3.56 -5.75 -0.12
C ILE A 104 4.84 -5.16 0.48
N GLU A 105 5.25 -5.60 1.67
CA GLU A 105 6.49 -5.12 2.31
C GLU A 105 7.71 -5.37 1.42
N VAL A 106 7.80 -6.55 0.80
CA VAL A 106 8.88 -6.88 -0.14
C VAL A 106 8.85 -5.95 -1.35
N GLN A 107 7.66 -5.71 -1.92
CA GLN A 107 7.49 -4.82 -3.06
C GLN A 107 7.87 -3.38 -2.71
N GLU A 108 7.43 -2.89 -1.54
CA GLU A 108 7.74 -1.53 -1.09
C GLU A 108 9.25 -1.34 -0.90
N ALA A 109 9.94 -2.30 -0.33
CA ALA A 109 11.39 -2.25 -0.16
C ALA A 109 12.11 -2.16 -1.51
N ARG A 110 11.69 -2.97 -2.47
CA ARG A 110 12.22 -2.96 -3.85
C ARG A 110 12.00 -1.61 -4.53
N ASN A 111 10.77 -1.13 -4.48
CA ASN A 111 10.38 0.12 -5.14
C ASN A 111 11.04 1.33 -4.49
N LYS A 112 11.22 1.33 -3.16
CA LYS A 112 11.92 2.38 -2.43
C LYS A 112 13.33 2.60 -2.97
N VAL A 113 14.07 1.52 -3.18
CA VAL A 113 15.43 1.58 -3.75
C VAL A 113 15.40 2.24 -5.12
N LYS A 114 14.42 1.88 -5.96
CA LYS A 114 14.27 2.45 -7.31
C LYS A 114 13.88 3.92 -7.28
N VAL A 115 12.98 4.31 -6.39
CA VAL A 115 12.58 5.71 -6.20
C VAL A 115 13.78 6.55 -5.78
N GLU A 116 14.56 6.10 -4.82
CA GLU A 116 15.75 6.79 -4.33
C GLU A 116 16.79 6.96 -5.45
N ALA A 117 17.01 5.90 -6.24
CA ALA A 117 17.93 5.93 -7.37
C ALA A 117 17.46 6.92 -8.45
N MET A 118 16.16 6.96 -8.74
CA MET A 118 15.56 7.88 -9.69
C MET A 118 15.73 9.33 -9.25
N PHE A 119 15.44 9.66 -8.00
CA PHE A 119 15.60 11.01 -7.48
C PHE A 119 17.07 11.46 -7.48
N ARG A 120 18.00 10.55 -7.22
CA ARG A 120 19.43 10.85 -7.33
C ARG A 120 19.82 11.18 -8.77
N ARG A 121 19.32 10.43 -9.75
CA ARG A 121 19.55 10.72 -11.19
C ARG A 121 19.00 12.08 -11.57
N GLU A 122 17.78 12.39 -11.20
CA GLU A 122 17.16 13.68 -11.51
C GLU A 122 17.94 14.84 -10.91
N ARG A 123 18.39 14.70 -9.68
CA ARG A 123 19.23 15.73 -9.04
C ARG A 123 20.57 15.90 -9.77
N GLN A 124 21.18 14.81 -10.21
CA GLN A 124 22.44 14.85 -10.94
C GLN A 124 22.26 15.51 -12.31
N GLU A 125 21.22 15.14 -13.05
CA GLU A 125 20.87 15.74 -14.33
C GLU A 125 20.60 17.25 -14.18
N HIS A 126 19.89 17.63 -13.12
CA HIS A 126 19.62 19.03 -12.82
C HIS A 126 20.90 19.80 -12.54
N LYS A 127 21.82 19.22 -11.78
CA LYS A 127 23.13 19.83 -11.50
C LYS A 127 23.95 20.00 -12.78
N GLU A 128 23.97 18.99 -13.63
CA GLU A 128 24.69 19.04 -14.92
C GLU A 128 24.10 20.08 -15.86
N ALA A 129 22.77 20.15 -15.96
CA ALA A 129 22.07 21.14 -16.76
C ALA A 129 22.40 22.56 -16.26
N LYS A 130 22.40 22.78 -14.94
CA LYS A 130 22.72 24.06 -14.31
C LYS A 130 24.19 24.43 -14.56
N ARG A 131 25.10 23.47 -14.45
CA ARG A 131 26.52 23.68 -14.74
C ARG A 131 26.74 24.07 -16.19
N SER A 132 26.12 23.35 -17.14
CA SER A 132 26.18 23.63 -18.57
C SER A 132 25.66 25.02 -18.90
N ALA A 133 24.54 25.44 -18.31
CA ALA A 133 23.98 26.78 -18.46
C ALA A 133 24.91 27.83 -17.94
N SER A 134 25.55 27.63 -16.77
CA SER A 134 26.53 28.54 -16.20
C SER A 134 27.79 28.68 -17.08
N MET A 135 28.27 27.56 -17.61
CA MET A 135 29.42 27.54 -18.52
C MET A 135 29.13 28.28 -19.82
N ALA A 136 27.97 28.05 -20.40
CA ALA A 136 27.52 28.72 -21.62
C ALA A 136 27.41 30.24 -21.39
N LYS A 137 26.79 30.63 -20.27
CA LYS A 137 26.65 32.03 -19.88
C LYS A 137 28.01 32.69 -19.72
N SER A 138 28.96 32.05 -19.02
CA SER A 138 30.30 32.53 -18.84
C SER A 138 31.05 32.71 -20.18
N TYR A 139 30.88 31.75 -21.09
CA TYR A 139 31.48 31.79 -22.43
C TYR A 139 30.98 32.99 -23.25
N TYR A 140 29.70 33.27 -23.23
CA TYR A 140 29.10 34.34 -24.01
C TYR A 140 29.28 35.73 -23.40
N GLN A 141 29.62 35.84 -22.12
CA GLN A 141 29.87 37.11 -21.44
C GLN A 141 31.32 37.63 -21.59
N ASN A 142 32.22 36.75 -21.98
CA ASN A 142 33.62 37.11 -22.23
C ASN A 142 33.86 37.32 -23.73
#